data_a7962fea0f6c6d19465f9b49e350e651
#
_entry.id   a7962fea0f6c6d19465f9b49e350e651
#
_cell.length_a   1.000
_cell.length_b   1.000
_cell.length_c   1.000
_cell.angle_alpha   90.00
_cell.angle_beta   90.00
_cell.angle_gamma   90.00
#
_symmetry.space_group_name_H-M   'P 1'
#
loop_
_entity.id
_entity.type
_entity.pdbx_description
1 polymer ?
#
loop_
_entity_poly.entity_id
_entity_poly.type
_entity_poly.pdbx_seq_one_letter_code
_entity_poly.pdbx_strand_id
1 'polypeptide(L)'
;LKGLELQRSYVNLFLPNDRPYFHQDGEVYTCLFYFTPQYDIDEGGETQFIVNNMIQGLPPRPARLVVFDGMLWHRATSYRTYPRLTAAVKFIKK
;
A
#
# COMPACT_ATOMS: atom_id res chain seq x y z
N LEU A 1 4.93 -1.11 17.87
CA LEU A 1 5.51 0.19 17.54
C LEU A 1 5.48 1.09 18.78
N LYS A 2 6.55 1.00 19.53
CA LYS A 2 6.69 1.72 20.78
C LYS A 2 6.68 3.23 20.52
N GLY A 3 5.88 3.97 21.30
CA GLY A 3 5.76 5.42 21.16
C GLY A 3 4.81 5.88 20.06
N LEU A 4 4.18 4.95 19.35
CA LEU A 4 3.20 5.26 18.32
C LEU A 4 1.79 4.93 18.80
N GLU A 5 0.83 5.70 18.33
CA GLU A 5 -0.57 5.52 18.66
C GLU A 5 -1.32 5.03 17.44
N LEU A 6 -2.08 3.96 17.59
CA LEU A 6 -2.91 3.44 16.51
C LEU A 6 -3.98 4.46 16.16
N GLN A 7 -4.04 4.87 14.89
CA GLN A 7 -5.08 5.75 14.39
C GLN A 7 -6.27 4.96 13.86
N ARG A 8 -6.00 4.04 12.93
CA ARG A 8 -7.04 3.18 12.36
C ARG A 8 -6.44 2.01 11.61
N SER A 9 -7.27 1.00 11.40
CA SER A 9 -6.93 -0.14 10.54
C SER A 9 -8.13 -0.47 9.66
N TYR A 10 -7.86 -0.95 8.45
CA TYR A 10 -8.91 -1.30 7.49
C TYR A 10 -8.36 -2.21 6.40
N VAL A 11 -9.28 -2.78 5.63
CA VAL A 11 -8.95 -3.59 4.47
C VAL A 11 -9.32 -2.82 3.21
N ASN A 12 -8.40 -2.74 2.26
CA ASN A 12 -8.63 -2.15 0.96
C ASN A 12 -8.89 -3.24 -0.07
N LEU A 13 -9.93 -3.03 -0.87
CA LEU A 13 -10.25 -3.87 -2.01
C LEU A 13 -10.20 -3.02 -3.27
N PHE A 14 -9.37 -3.43 -4.23
CA PHE A 14 -9.34 -2.83 -5.56
C PHE A 14 -9.71 -3.88 -6.61
N LEU A 15 -10.63 -3.53 -7.48
CA LEU A 15 -11.04 -4.37 -8.60
C LEU A 15 -10.14 -4.10 -9.80
N PRO A 16 -10.07 -5.01 -10.80
CA PRO A 16 -9.12 -4.87 -11.91
C PRO A 16 -9.16 -3.55 -12.68
N ASN A 17 -10.31 -2.87 -12.69
CA ASN A 17 -10.44 -1.60 -13.41
C ASN A 17 -10.27 -0.37 -12.52
N ASP A 18 -10.02 -0.53 -11.24
CA ASP A 18 -9.81 0.60 -10.34
C ASP A 18 -8.47 1.28 -10.63
N ARG A 19 -8.48 2.62 -10.57
CA ARG A 19 -7.30 3.43 -10.84
C ARG A 19 -7.12 4.49 -9.75
N PRO A 20 -6.58 4.10 -8.60
CA PRO A 20 -6.34 5.05 -7.51
C PRO A 20 -5.36 6.15 -7.90
N TYR A 21 -5.58 7.34 -7.34
CA TYR A 21 -4.67 8.46 -7.50
C TYR A 21 -3.52 8.39 -6.50
N PHE A 22 -2.42 9.04 -6.82
CA PHE A 22 -1.39 9.31 -5.81
C PHE A 22 -1.97 10.22 -4.73
N HIS A 23 -1.61 9.90 -3.48
CA HIS A 23 -2.06 10.65 -2.32
C HIS A 23 -1.03 10.56 -1.20
N GLN A 24 -1.22 11.39 -0.17
CA GLN A 24 -0.51 11.31 1.09
C GLN A 24 -1.51 10.92 2.18
N ASP A 25 -1.04 10.17 3.17
CA ASP A 25 -1.89 9.77 4.31
C ASP A 25 -1.86 10.77 5.46
N GLY A 26 -0.93 11.74 5.43
CA GLY A 26 -0.75 12.72 6.50
C GLY A 26 0.37 12.34 7.45
N GLU A 27 0.34 12.92 8.65
CA GLU A 27 1.37 12.75 9.67
C GLU A 27 1.21 11.42 10.42
N VAL A 28 1.35 10.33 9.67
CA VAL A 28 1.23 8.96 10.18
C VAL A 28 2.34 8.10 9.59
N TYR A 29 2.60 6.95 10.22
CA TYR A 29 3.29 5.84 9.58
C TYR A 29 2.23 4.86 9.09
N THR A 30 2.34 4.43 7.84
CA THR A 30 1.41 3.50 7.22
C THR A 30 2.08 2.14 7.08
N CYS A 31 1.39 1.11 7.55
CA CYS A 31 1.80 -0.29 7.38
C CYS A 31 0.82 -0.97 6.44
N LEU A 32 1.34 -1.63 5.41
CA LEU A 32 0.52 -2.42 4.49
C LEU A 32 0.92 -3.87 4.57
N PHE A 33 -0.08 -4.74 4.63
CA PHE A 33 0.09 -6.18 4.56
C PHE A 33 -0.68 -6.71 3.35
N TYR A 34 0.00 -7.49 2.50
CA TYR A 34 -0.58 -8.02 1.28
C TYR A 34 -1.16 -9.41 1.50
N PHE A 35 -2.43 -9.58 1.12
CA PHE A 35 -3.13 -10.87 1.18
C PHE A 35 -3.01 -11.68 -0.11
N THR A 36 -2.07 -11.34 -0.96
CA THR A 36 -1.86 -12.03 -2.23
C THR A 36 -1.45 -13.48 -1.96
N PRO A 37 -2.20 -14.47 -2.48
CA PRO A 37 -1.85 -15.88 -2.24
C PRO A 37 -0.61 -16.32 -3.01
N GLN A 38 -0.33 -15.69 -4.14
CA GLN A 38 0.85 -15.93 -4.95
C GLN A 38 1.20 -14.66 -5.72
N TYR A 39 2.45 -14.53 -6.13
CA TYR A 39 2.90 -13.39 -6.89
C TYR A 39 3.08 -13.76 -8.36
N ASP A 40 2.46 -12.97 -9.24
CA ASP A 40 2.61 -13.04 -10.68
C ASP A 40 2.91 -11.63 -11.18
N ILE A 41 4.10 -11.44 -11.73
CA ILE A 41 4.55 -10.13 -12.20
C ILE A 41 3.64 -9.54 -13.29
N ASP A 42 3.01 -10.40 -14.08
CA ASP A 42 2.12 -9.96 -15.17
C ASP A 42 0.78 -9.44 -14.65
N GLU A 43 0.41 -9.75 -13.42
CA GLU A 43 -0.82 -9.23 -12.82
C GLU A 43 -0.66 -7.80 -12.33
N GLY A 44 0.55 -7.31 -12.13
CA GLY A 44 0.76 -5.98 -11.58
C GLY A 44 0.47 -5.92 -10.09
N GLY A 45 -0.30 -4.92 -9.68
CA GLY A 45 -0.73 -4.79 -8.28
C GLY A 45 0.32 -4.22 -7.34
N GLU A 46 1.44 -3.72 -7.86
CA GLU A 46 2.46 -3.10 -7.01
C GLU A 46 1.93 -1.83 -6.35
N THR A 47 2.42 -1.53 -5.16
CA THR A 47 2.26 -0.22 -4.56
C THR A 47 3.32 0.69 -5.15
N GLN A 48 2.91 1.86 -5.62
CA GLN A 48 3.81 2.83 -6.25
C GLN A 48 4.06 4.01 -5.34
N PHE A 49 5.32 4.44 -5.30
CA PHE A 49 5.78 5.60 -4.53
C PHE A 49 6.47 6.58 -5.47
N ILE A 50 6.36 7.87 -5.16
CA ILE A 50 7.12 8.90 -5.86
C ILE A 50 8.35 9.21 -5.01
N VAL A 51 9.53 8.88 -5.54
CA VAL A 51 10.81 9.11 -4.87
C VAL A 51 11.76 9.77 -5.87
N ASN A 52 12.30 10.95 -5.53
CA ASN A 52 13.18 11.72 -6.42
C ASN A 52 12.57 11.94 -7.81
N ASN A 53 11.30 12.33 -7.85
CA ASN A 53 10.52 12.56 -9.07
C ASN A 53 10.36 11.33 -9.97
N MET A 54 10.59 10.15 -9.43
CA MET A 54 10.43 8.89 -10.17
C MET A 54 9.42 8.00 -9.47
N ILE A 55 8.67 7.25 -10.25
CA ILE A 55 7.76 6.25 -9.71
C ILE A 55 8.56 4.97 -9.45
N GLN A 56 8.49 4.51 -8.19
CA GLN A 56 9.06 3.23 -7.79
C GLN A 56 7.95 2.29 -7.39
N GLY A 57 7.96 1.08 -7.94
CA GLY A 57 6.96 0.07 -7.63
C GLY A 57 7.50 -0.98 -6.67
N LEU A 58 6.68 -1.37 -5.71
CA LEU A 58 6.98 -2.45 -4.79
C LEU A 58 6.01 -3.60 -5.06
N PRO A 59 6.51 -4.78 -5.52
CA PRO A 59 5.63 -5.90 -5.83
C PRO A 59 4.86 -6.42 -4.62
N PRO A 60 3.60 -6.84 -4.82
CA PRO A 60 2.74 -7.33 -3.74
C PRO A 60 3.03 -8.80 -3.42
N ARG A 61 4.22 -9.10 -2.95
CA ARG A 61 4.59 -10.47 -2.64
C ARG A 61 3.77 -11.00 -1.48
N PRO A 62 3.45 -12.31 -1.45
CA PRO A 62 2.67 -12.91 -0.37
C PRO A 62 3.28 -12.64 1.00
N ALA A 63 2.43 -12.26 1.96
CA ALA A 63 2.80 -11.96 3.34
C ALA A 63 3.83 -10.83 3.51
N ARG A 64 4.06 -10.02 2.48
CA ARG A 64 4.93 -8.85 2.61
C ARG A 64 4.28 -7.80 3.50
N LEU A 65 5.06 -7.27 4.43
CA LEU A 65 4.70 -6.13 5.25
C LEU A 65 5.56 -4.94 4.84
N VAL A 66 4.93 -3.82 4.56
CA VAL A 66 5.62 -2.57 4.16
C VAL A 66 5.27 -1.49 5.15
N VAL A 67 6.27 -0.76 5.63
CA VAL A 67 6.08 0.38 6.52
C VAL A 67 6.67 1.61 5.84
N PHE A 68 5.91 2.68 5.77
CA PHE A 68 6.39 3.91 5.15
C PHE A 68 5.78 5.15 5.80
N ASP A 69 6.45 6.29 5.60
CA ASP A 69 5.96 7.58 6.07
C ASP A 69 4.73 7.99 5.25
N GLY A 70 3.64 8.31 5.93
CA GLY A 70 2.39 8.68 5.28
C GLY A 70 2.46 9.96 4.45
N MET A 71 3.50 10.77 4.63
CA MET A 71 3.72 11.96 3.80
C MET A 71 4.32 11.62 2.44
N LEU A 72 4.80 10.40 2.26
CA LEU A 72 5.29 9.94 0.96
C LEU A 72 4.12 9.76 -0.01
N TRP A 73 4.21 10.37 -1.19
CA TRP A 73 3.20 10.20 -2.23
C TRP A 73 3.19 8.76 -2.71
N HIS A 74 2.02 8.13 -2.67
CA HIS A 74 1.89 6.73 -3.01
C HIS A 74 0.48 6.42 -3.54
N ARG A 75 0.38 5.27 -4.20
CA ARG A 75 -0.91 4.73 -4.64
C ARG A 75 -0.83 3.22 -4.79
N ALA A 76 -1.98 2.56 -4.63
CA ALA A 76 -2.14 1.18 -5.04
C ALA A 76 -2.27 1.12 -6.56
N THR A 77 -1.98 -0.05 -7.13
CA THR A 77 -2.37 -0.39 -8.49
C THR A 77 -3.20 -1.67 -8.43
N SER A 78 -4.05 -1.87 -9.44
CA SER A 78 -4.92 -3.03 -9.48
C SER A 78 -4.21 -4.23 -10.11
N TYR A 79 -4.66 -5.44 -9.76
CA TYR A 79 -4.30 -6.63 -10.54
C TYR A 79 -5.05 -6.62 -11.87
N ARG A 80 -4.50 -7.35 -12.82
CA ARG A 80 -5.10 -7.44 -14.16
C ARG A 80 -6.44 -8.19 -14.14
N THR A 81 -6.51 -9.31 -13.43
CA THR A 81 -7.63 -10.25 -13.57
C THR A 81 -8.37 -10.61 -12.31
N TYR A 82 -7.90 -10.22 -11.12
CA TYR A 82 -8.57 -10.53 -9.87
C TYR A 82 -8.47 -9.38 -8.86
N PRO A 83 -9.31 -9.41 -7.81
CA PRO A 83 -9.29 -8.35 -6.79
C PRO A 83 -7.99 -8.31 -6.00
N ARG A 84 -7.57 -7.12 -5.62
CA ARG A 84 -6.38 -6.87 -4.80
C ARG A 84 -6.82 -6.49 -3.39
N LEU A 85 -6.39 -7.29 -2.42
CA LEU A 85 -6.68 -7.05 -1.01
C LEU A 85 -5.41 -6.73 -0.24
N THR A 86 -5.47 -5.68 0.56
CA THR A 86 -4.43 -5.35 1.54
C THR A 86 -5.05 -4.93 2.85
N ALA A 87 -4.38 -5.22 3.95
CA ALA A 87 -4.69 -4.60 5.23
C ALA A 87 -3.81 -3.37 5.40
N ALA A 88 -4.39 -2.29 5.88
CA ALA A 88 -3.67 -1.06 6.18
C ALA A 88 -3.82 -0.73 7.66
N VAL A 89 -2.72 -0.38 8.30
CA VAL A 89 -2.70 0.07 9.69
C VAL A 89 -1.95 1.38 9.73
N LYS A 90 -2.54 2.41 10.35
CA LYS A 90 -1.94 3.73 10.46
C LYS A 90 -1.68 4.09 11.90
N PHE A 91 -0.46 4.57 12.16
CA PHE A 91 -0.02 5.01 13.47
C PHE A 91 0.30 6.49 13.43
N ILE A 92 -0.20 7.25 14.41
CA ILE A 92 0.08 8.68 14.54
C ILE A 92 1.53 8.86 14.96
N LYS A 93 2.23 9.76 14.30
CA LYS A 93 3.58 10.17 14.71
C LYS A 93 3.52 10.96 16.01
N LYS A 94 4.45 10.66 16.89
CA LYS A 94 4.59 11.39 18.17
C LYS A 94 5.95 12.05 18.30
#